data_75b144c2987a237e226ec5f7c3ebaca1
#
_entry.id   75b144c2987a237e226ec5f7c3ebaca1
#
_cell.length_a   1.000
_cell.length_b   1.000
_cell.length_c   1.000
_cell.angle_alpha   90.00
_cell.angle_beta   90.00
_cell.angle_gamma   90.00
#
_symmetry.space_group_name_H-M   'P 1'
#
loop_
_entity.id
_entity.type
_entity.pdbx_description
1 polymer ?
#
loop_
_entity_poly.entity_id
_entity_poly.type
_entity_poly.pdbx_seq_one_letter_code
_entity_poly.pdbx_strand_id
1 'polypeptide(L)'
;VKIAPCYYVTGNHEARASEYDALKTGLIKLGVTVLENEKTEVEREGEKITLIGVKDPSFSSDYLFHDEEAIMEAQLKALVDKDDGFTLLLSHRPELFDVYVTCNADLVLSGHAHGGQFRLPFIGGLAAPNQGLFPKYDAGLFSEGKTKMLVSRGIGNSIFPFRVNNRPEIILIELQTDGA
;
A
#
# COMPACT_ATOMS: atom_id res chain seq x y z
N VAL A 1 -4.24 -20.21 1.52
CA VAL A 1 -5.33 -19.83 0.63
C VAL A 1 -5.41 -20.86 -0.50
N LYS A 2 -6.62 -21.21 -0.96
CA LYS A 2 -6.82 -22.38 -1.84
C LYS A 2 -6.45 -22.13 -3.31
N ILE A 3 -6.41 -20.87 -3.76
CA ILE A 3 -6.23 -20.53 -5.17
C ILE A 3 -4.84 -19.94 -5.42
N ALA A 4 -4.42 -18.97 -4.60
CA ALA A 4 -3.14 -18.28 -4.73
C ALA A 4 -2.63 -17.83 -3.35
N PRO A 5 -1.32 -17.57 -3.18
CA PRO A 5 -0.80 -16.86 -2.03
C PRO A 5 -1.51 -15.51 -1.85
N CYS A 6 -1.78 -15.14 -0.61
CA CYS A 6 -2.38 -13.85 -0.29
C CYS A 6 -1.50 -13.14 0.72
N TYR A 7 -1.28 -11.85 0.48
CA TYR A 7 -0.49 -11.00 1.34
C TYR A 7 -1.34 -9.85 1.85
N TYR A 8 -1.09 -9.45 3.08
CA TYR A 8 -1.86 -8.42 3.75
C TYR A 8 -0.90 -7.46 4.47
N VAL A 9 -1.18 -6.17 4.37
CA VAL A 9 -0.56 -5.11 5.18
C VAL A 9 -1.62 -4.31 5.89
N THR A 10 -1.26 -3.68 7.00
CA THR A 10 -2.18 -2.89 7.81
C THR A 10 -2.41 -1.51 7.21
N GLY A 11 -3.58 -0.95 7.51
CA GLY A 11 -3.89 0.46 7.30
C GLY A 11 -4.16 1.17 8.63
N ASN A 12 -4.50 2.45 8.54
CA ASN A 12 -4.79 3.28 9.69
C ASN A 12 -6.06 2.87 10.46
N HIS A 13 -6.96 2.13 9.85
CA HIS A 13 -8.15 1.61 10.53
C HIS A 13 -7.79 0.48 11.48
N GLU A 14 -6.89 -0.42 11.08
CA GLU A 14 -6.40 -1.51 11.91
C GLU A 14 -5.67 -0.98 13.15
N ALA A 15 -4.93 0.11 13.04
CA ALA A 15 -4.25 0.73 14.18
C ALA A 15 -5.20 1.24 15.26
N ARG A 16 -6.47 1.50 14.90
CA ARG A 16 -7.50 2.01 15.81
C ARG A 16 -8.48 0.93 16.26
N ALA A 17 -8.40 -0.26 15.66
CA ALA A 17 -9.31 -1.35 15.94
C ALA A 17 -8.83 -2.15 17.15
N SER A 18 -9.65 -2.24 18.20
CA SER A 18 -9.37 -3.08 19.39
C SER A 18 -9.28 -4.57 19.05
N GLU A 19 -9.92 -4.99 17.96
CA GLU A 19 -9.99 -6.37 17.51
C GLU A 19 -8.88 -6.75 16.51
N TYR A 20 -7.90 -5.87 16.27
CA TYR A 20 -6.87 -6.13 15.25
C TYR A 20 -6.12 -7.45 15.47
N ASP A 21 -5.75 -7.78 16.70
CA ASP A 21 -5.05 -9.05 17.00
C ASP A 21 -5.88 -10.28 16.65
N ALA A 22 -7.20 -10.21 16.86
CA ALA A 22 -8.12 -11.26 16.46
C ALA A 22 -8.24 -11.37 14.93
N LEU A 23 -8.31 -10.23 14.23
CA LEU A 23 -8.30 -10.19 12.77
C LEU A 23 -7.01 -10.80 12.20
N LYS A 24 -5.85 -10.35 12.68
CA LYS A 24 -4.53 -10.87 12.28
C LYS A 24 -4.45 -12.39 12.48
N THR A 25 -4.86 -12.87 13.66
CA THR A 25 -4.90 -14.30 13.96
C THR A 25 -5.81 -15.06 13.00
N GLY A 26 -6.96 -14.49 12.67
CA GLY A 26 -7.91 -15.07 11.71
C GLY A 26 -7.32 -15.15 10.29
N LEU A 27 -6.67 -14.09 9.81
CA LEU A 27 -6.01 -14.06 8.51
C LEU A 27 -4.90 -15.12 8.39
N ILE A 28 -4.05 -15.23 9.41
CA ILE A 28 -2.97 -16.23 9.45
C ILE A 28 -3.55 -17.66 9.44
N LYS A 29 -4.61 -17.94 10.20
CA LYS A 29 -5.30 -19.25 10.18
C LYS A 29 -5.89 -19.59 8.81
N LEU A 30 -6.28 -18.61 8.02
CA LEU A 30 -6.74 -18.77 6.64
C LEU A 30 -5.61 -18.94 5.64
N GLY A 31 -4.34 -18.83 6.07
CA GLY A 31 -3.17 -18.95 5.21
C GLY A 31 -2.78 -17.65 4.51
N VAL A 32 -3.23 -16.49 4.99
CA VAL A 32 -2.79 -15.18 4.52
C VAL A 32 -1.46 -14.84 5.19
N THR A 33 -0.49 -14.40 4.42
CA THR A 33 0.77 -13.85 4.95
C THR A 33 0.56 -12.40 5.34
N VAL A 34 0.63 -12.10 6.63
CA VAL A 34 0.52 -10.74 7.17
C VAL A 34 1.92 -10.18 7.30
N LEU A 35 2.21 -9.11 6.58
CA LEU A 35 3.53 -8.45 6.58
C LEU A 35 3.45 -7.17 7.43
N GLU A 36 4.23 -7.14 8.50
CA GLU A 36 4.30 -6.01 9.44
C GLU A 36 5.75 -5.57 9.62
N ASN A 37 6.27 -4.76 8.72
CA ASN A 37 7.67 -4.41 8.58
C ASN A 37 8.53 -5.66 8.32
N GLU A 38 8.11 -6.43 7.34
CA GLU A 38 8.73 -7.69 6.95
C GLU A 38 8.92 -7.75 5.44
N LYS A 39 9.88 -8.54 4.99
CA LYS A 39 10.06 -8.88 3.59
C LYS A 39 10.06 -10.39 3.38
N THR A 40 9.61 -10.79 2.20
CA THR A 40 9.61 -12.19 1.74
C THR A 40 9.92 -12.25 0.25
N GLU A 41 10.38 -13.38 -0.24
CA GLU A 41 10.57 -13.60 -1.67
C GLU A 41 9.31 -14.26 -2.27
N VAL A 42 8.95 -13.82 -3.46
CA VAL A 42 7.97 -14.50 -4.31
C VAL A 42 8.71 -15.00 -5.55
N GLU A 43 8.72 -16.32 -5.73
CA GLU A 43 9.39 -16.97 -6.85
C GLU A 43 8.38 -17.58 -7.81
N ARG A 44 8.58 -17.37 -9.10
CA ARG A 44 7.83 -18.03 -10.18
C ARG A 44 8.74 -18.26 -11.38
N GLU A 45 8.77 -19.50 -11.87
CA GLU A 45 9.52 -19.90 -13.06
C GLU A 45 11.03 -19.58 -13.00
N GLY A 46 11.60 -19.57 -11.79
CA GLY A 46 13.01 -19.25 -11.56
C GLY A 46 13.30 -17.75 -11.35
N GLU A 47 12.32 -16.90 -11.61
CA GLU A 47 12.43 -15.45 -11.34
C GLU A 47 11.95 -15.13 -9.93
N LYS A 48 12.62 -14.18 -9.30
CA LYS A 48 12.36 -13.77 -7.92
C LYS A 48 12.06 -12.27 -7.83
N ILE A 49 11.09 -11.93 -7.02
CA ILE A 49 10.83 -10.56 -6.59
C ILE A 49 10.86 -10.48 -5.06
N THR A 50 11.39 -9.40 -4.53
CA THR A 50 11.32 -9.11 -3.10
C THR A 50 10.02 -8.39 -2.79
N LEU A 51 9.14 -9.07 -2.03
CA LEU A 51 7.90 -8.48 -1.54
C LEU A 51 8.12 -7.91 -0.15
N ILE A 52 7.92 -6.61 -0.01
CA ILE A 52 8.08 -5.87 1.25
C ILE A 52 6.69 -5.41 1.71
N GLY A 53 6.35 -5.64 2.95
CA GLY A 53 5.15 -5.11 3.56
C GLY A 53 5.47 -4.24 4.77
N VAL A 54 4.98 -3.00 4.77
CA VAL A 54 5.18 -2.08 5.88
C VAL A 54 3.90 -1.89 6.69
N LYS A 55 4.08 -1.73 7.97
CA LYS A 55 3.01 -1.40 8.91
C LYS A 55 2.62 0.06 8.76
N ASP A 56 1.32 0.36 8.85
CA ASP A 56 0.87 1.75 8.81
C ASP A 56 1.53 2.57 9.95
N PRO A 57 2.01 3.80 9.69
CA PRO A 57 2.65 4.65 10.70
C PRO A 57 1.80 4.86 11.96
N SER A 58 0.47 4.79 11.85
CA SER A 58 -0.45 4.94 12.99
C SER A 58 -0.28 3.86 14.08
N PHE A 59 0.46 2.79 13.82
CA PHE A 59 0.83 1.78 14.82
C PHE A 59 2.04 2.17 15.67
N SER A 60 2.78 3.21 15.27
CA SER A 60 3.94 3.66 16.05
C SER A 60 3.49 4.31 17.35
N SER A 61 4.18 4.00 18.46
CA SER A 61 4.00 4.72 19.73
C SER A 61 4.34 6.20 19.60
N ASP A 62 5.18 6.53 18.63
CA ASP A 62 5.68 7.88 18.37
C ASP A 62 4.83 8.66 17.38
N TYR A 63 3.74 8.06 16.88
CA TYR A 63 2.86 8.64 15.86
C TYR A 63 2.34 10.05 16.21
N LEU A 64 2.15 10.33 17.48
CA LEU A 64 1.70 11.65 17.96
C LEU A 64 2.82 12.70 18.01
N PHE A 65 4.08 12.29 17.95
CA PHE A 65 5.25 13.16 18.15
C PHE A 65 6.18 13.20 16.93
N HIS A 66 6.03 12.27 16.00
CA HIS A 66 6.86 12.16 14.80
C HIS A 66 6.03 12.27 13.54
N ASP A 67 6.65 12.82 12.50
CA ASP A 67 6.10 12.86 11.17
C ASP A 67 5.95 11.45 10.60
N GLU A 68 4.82 11.18 9.96
CA GLU A 68 4.51 9.90 9.29
C GLU A 68 5.62 9.53 8.27
N GLU A 69 6.21 10.52 7.59
CA GLU A 69 7.32 10.35 6.66
C GLU A 69 8.55 9.78 7.38
N ALA A 70 8.93 10.34 8.52
CA ALA A 70 10.08 9.89 9.28
C ALA A 70 9.91 8.45 9.82
N ILE A 71 8.69 8.10 10.26
CA ILE A 71 8.36 6.74 10.69
C ILE A 71 8.50 5.76 9.52
N MET A 72 7.89 6.10 8.37
CA MET A 72 7.94 5.26 7.18
C MET A 72 9.37 5.11 6.64
N GLU A 73 10.13 6.20 6.60
CA GLU A 73 11.52 6.17 6.17
C GLU A 73 12.38 5.24 7.05
N ALA A 74 12.19 5.29 8.36
CA ALA A 74 12.90 4.41 9.29
C ALA A 74 12.54 2.93 9.07
N GLN A 75 11.26 2.62 8.85
CA GLN A 75 10.80 1.27 8.54
C GLN A 75 11.43 0.74 7.24
N LEU A 76 11.39 1.54 6.17
CA LEU A 76 11.91 1.14 4.87
C LEU A 76 13.45 1.00 4.86
N LYS A 77 14.16 1.90 5.52
CA LYS A 77 15.63 1.79 5.65
C LYS A 77 16.10 0.51 6.35
N ALA A 78 15.24 -0.06 7.21
CA ALA A 78 15.53 -1.33 7.89
C ALA A 78 15.24 -2.56 7.02
N LEU A 79 14.47 -2.41 5.93
CA LEU A 79 13.95 -3.51 5.13
C LEU A 79 14.56 -3.59 3.72
N VAL A 80 14.81 -2.44 3.09
CA VAL A 80 15.29 -2.38 1.71
C VAL A 80 16.80 -2.52 1.68
N ASP A 81 17.28 -3.54 0.97
CA ASP A 81 18.69 -3.78 0.69
C ASP A 81 19.01 -3.49 -0.79
N LYS A 82 20.25 -3.14 -1.07
CA LYS A 82 20.70 -2.87 -2.45
C LYS A 82 20.67 -4.08 -3.36
N ASP A 83 20.71 -5.27 -2.76
CA ASP A 83 20.77 -6.55 -3.46
C ASP A 83 19.41 -7.24 -3.59
N ASP A 84 18.31 -6.56 -3.21
CA ASP A 84 16.95 -7.12 -3.21
C ASP A 84 16.40 -7.43 -4.62
N GLY A 85 17.07 -7.02 -5.70
CA GLY A 85 16.55 -7.15 -7.05
C GLY A 85 15.32 -6.26 -7.26
N PHE A 86 14.30 -6.77 -7.99
CA PHE A 86 13.03 -6.04 -8.15
C PHE A 86 12.22 -6.08 -6.86
N THR A 87 11.86 -4.90 -6.35
CA THR A 87 11.11 -4.73 -5.11
C THR A 87 9.65 -4.37 -5.36
N LEU A 88 8.74 -5.14 -4.77
CA LEU A 88 7.31 -4.85 -4.71
C LEU A 88 6.94 -4.46 -3.27
N LEU A 89 6.65 -3.18 -3.06
CA LEU A 89 6.28 -2.64 -1.75
C LEU A 89 4.75 -2.60 -1.59
N LEU A 90 4.25 -3.23 -0.54
CA LEU A 90 2.88 -3.06 -0.07
C LEU A 90 2.86 -2.01 1.05
N SER A 91 2.18 -0.90 0.82
CA SER A 91 2.00 0.17 1.80
C SER A 91 0.62 0.80 1.67
N HIS A 92 -0.02 1.08 2.79
CA HIS A 92 -1.37 1.65 2.79
C HIS A 92 -1.40 3.13 2.32
N ARG A 93 -0.33 3.91 2.57
CA ARG A 93 -0.27 5.38 2.48
C ARG A 93 0.29 5.91 1.16
N PRO A 94 -0.54 6.27 0.17
CA PRO A 94 -0.05 6.80 -1.11
C PRO A 94 0.59 8.20 -0.99
N GLU A 95 0.19 8.98 0.01
CA GLU A 95 0.75 10.32 0.27
C GLU A 95 2.24 10.31 0.64
N LEU A 96 2.76 9.15 1.06
CA LEU A 96 4.18 8.97 1.39
C LEU A 96 5.03 8.56 0.17
N PHE A 97 4.55 8.84 -1.06
CA PHE A 97 5.22 8.41 -2.27
C PHE A 97 6.67 8.90 -2.37
N ASP A 98 6.94 10.13 -1.93
CA ASP A 98 8.29 10.71 -1.96
C ASP A 98 9.27 9.89 -1.09
N VAL A 99 8.81 9.32 0.03
CA VAL A 99 9.60 8.42 0.87
C VAL A 99 9.90 7.12 0.12
N TYR A 100 8.93 6.55 -0.60
CA TYR A 100 9.13 5.32 -1.38
C TYR A 100 10.14 5.52 -2.51
N VAL A 101 10.10 6.69 -3.16
CA VAL A 101 11.07 7.10 -4.18
C VAL A 101 12.48 7.18 -3.57
N THR A 102 12.62 7.84 -2.43
CA THR A 102 13.92 7.99 -1.72
C THR A 102 14.49 6.64 -1.31
N CYS A 103 13.64 5.69 -0.92
CA CYS A 103 14.03 4.32 -0.58
C CYS A 103 14.20 3.40 -1.80
N ASN A 104 14.04 3.91 -3.02
CA ASN A 104 14.24 3.18 -4.27
C ASN A 104 13.36 1.93 -4.47
N ALA A 105 12.13 1.91 -3.94
CA ALA A 105 11.16 0.87 -4.28
C ALA A 105 10.85 0.90 -5.79
N ASP A 106 10.74 -0.25 -6.44
CA ASP A 106 10.47 -0.31 -7.89
C ASP A 106 8.98 -0.17 -8.18
N LEU A 107 8.14 -0.94 -7.49
CA LEU A 107 6.68 -0.85 -7.60
C LEU A 107 6.04 -0.81 -6.21
N VAL A 108 5.18 0.16 -5.99
CA VAL A 108 4.42 0.32 -4.74
C VAL A 108 2.94 0.08 -5.02
N LEU A 109 2.28 -0.70 -4.19
CA LEU A 109 0.83 -0.88 -4.22
C LEU A 109 0.24 -0.24 -2.97
N SER A 110 -0.66 0.73 -3.20
CA SER A 110 -1.29 1.51 -2.13
C SER A 110 -2.81 1.57 -2.27
N GLY A 111 -3.46 1.90 -1.17
CA GLY A 111 -4.89 2.13 -1.08
C GLY A 111 -5.24 3.47 -0.46
N HIS A 112 -5.92 3.48 0.69
CA HIS A 112 -6.20 4.62 1.59
C HIS A 112 -7.03 5.77 1.01
N ALA A 113 -6.74 6.21 -0.21
CA ALA A 113 -7.37 7.38 -0.84
C ALA A 113 -8.83 7.14 -1.24
N HIS A 114 -9.28 5.88 -1.31
CA HIS A 114 -10.63 5.50 -1.73
C HIS A 114 -11.10 6.18 -3.03
N GLY A 115 -10.17 6.46 -3.96
CA GLY A 115 -10.43 7.18 -5.19
C GLY A 115 -10.87 8.63 -4.98
N GLY A 116 -10.60 9.22 -3.81
CA GLY A 116 -11.04 10.56 -3.45
C GLY A 116 -12.53 10.65 -3.12
N GLN A 117 -13.18 9.51 -2.79
CA GLN A 117 -14.58 9.35 -2.36
C GLN A 117 -15.61 9.79 -3.42
N PHE A 118 -15.62 11.08 -3.78
CA PHE A 118 -16.40 11.68 -4.85
C PHE A 118 -15.47 12.07 -5.98
N ARG A 119 -15.76 11.60 -7.20
CA ARG A 119 -14.93 11.92 -8.37
C ARG A 119 -15.64 12.89 -9.29
N LEU A 120 -14.99 13.98 -9.58
CA LEU A 120 -15.47 14.97 -10.54
C LEU A 120 -14.91 14.65 -11.94
N PRO A 121 -15.73 14.75 -13.00
CA PRO A 121 -15.25 14.58 -14.35
C PRO A 121 -14.08 15.52 -14.63
N PHE A 122 -13.01 14.99 -15.24
CA PHE A 122 -11.79 15.72 -15.63
C PHE A 122 -10.91 16.24 -14.48
N ILE A 123 -11.38 16.21 -13.24
CA ILE A 123 -10.63 16.72 -12.06
C ILE A 123 -10.06 15.57 -11.24
N GLY A 124 -10.82 14.48 -11.07
CA GLY A 124 -10.40 13.38 -10.22
C GLY A 124 -11.12 13.35 -8.88
N GLY A 125 -10.44 12.84 -7.84
CA GLY A 125 -10.99 12.71 -6.50
C GLY A 125 -11.19 14.05 -5.81
N LEU A 126 -12.27 14.17 -5.03
CA LEU A 126 -12.57 15.41 -4.31
C LEU A 126 -11.82 15.51 -2.99
N ALA A 127 -11.74 14.43 -2.23
CA ALA A 127 -11.09 14.44 -0.93
C ALA A 127 -10.51 13.04 -0.57
N ALA A 128 -9.31 13.02 -0.02
CA ALA A 128 -8.71 11.80 0.51
C ALA A 128 -8.10 12.06 1.90
N PRO A 129 -8.05 11.02 2.74
CA PRO A 129 -7.39 11.14 4.04
C PRO A 129 -5.94 11.60 3.87
N ASN A 130 -5.45 12.41 4.77
CA ASN A 130 -4.09 12.96 4.83
C ASN A 130 -3.66 13.82 3.62
N GLN A 131 -4.51 13.93 2.57
CA GLN A 131 -4.24 14.75 1.39
C GLN A 131 -5.22 15.93 1.23
N GLY A 132 -6.31 15.98 2.04
CA GLY A 132 -7.29 17.05 1.98
C GLY A 132 -8.15 17.05 0.72
N LEU A 133 -8.43 18.26 0.20
CA LEU A 133 -9.22 18.44 -1.03
C LEU A 133 -8.32 18.34 -2.27
N PHE A 134 -8.84 17.73 -3.33
CA PHE A 134 -8.15 17.50 -4.60
C PHE A 134 -6.81 16.74 -4.42
N PRO A 135 -6.86 15.52 -3.87
CA PRO A 135 -5.67 14.75 -3.53
C PRO A 135 -4.80 14.48 -4.75
N LYS A 136 -3.48 14.59 -4.60
CA LYS A 136 -2.50 14.27 -5.63
C LYS A 136 -2.55 12.79 -6.01
N TYR A 137 -2.69 11.91 -5.01
CA TYR A 137 -2.65 10.45 -5.17
C TYR A 137 -4.01 9.83 -4.84
N ASP A 138 -4.99 10.01 -5.72
CA ASP A 138 -6.36 9.53 -5.51
C ASP A 138 -6.60 8.12 -6.06
N ALA A 139 -6.12 7.80 -7.26
CA ALA A 139 -6.22 6.51 -7.93
C ALA A 139 -5.36 6.46 -9.20
N GLY A 140 -4.91 5.28 -9.59
CA GLY A 140 -4.16 5.05 -10.82
C GLY A 140 -2.66 4.93 -10.59
N LEU A 141 -1.89 5.04 -11.68
CA LEU A 141 -0.44 4.84 -11.70
C LEU A 141 0.28 6.19 -11.64
N PHE A 142 1.19 6.33 -10.70
CA PHE A 142 2.09 7.46 -10.54
C PHE A 142 3.54 6.97 -10.72
N SER A 143 4.42 7.84 -11.21
CA SER A 143 5.81 7.48 -11.47
C SER A 143 6.73 8.65 -11.15
N GLU A 144 7.84 8.37 -10.47
CA GLU A 144 8.90 9.31 -10.20
C GLU A 144 10.26 8.58 -10.19
N GLY A 145 11.19 9.00 -11.02
CA GLY A 145 12.42 8.25 -11.27
C GLY A 145 12.13 6.84 -11.77
N LYS A 146 12.68 5.83 -11.12
CA LYS A 146 12.38 4.41 -11.40
C LYS A 146 11.16 3.89 -10.66
N THR A 147 10.73 4.57 -9.60
CA THR A 147 9.65 4.13 -8.71
C THR A 147 8.29 4.36 -9.35
N LYS A 148 7.47 3.34 -9.35
CA LYS A 148 6.07 3.41 -9.75
C LYS A 148 5.19 3.12 -8.55
N MET A 149 4.09 3.85 -8.40
CA MET A 149 3.08 3.58 -7.38
C MET A 149 1.71 3.44 -8.02
N LEU A 150 1.05 2.34 -7.72
CA LEU A 150 -0.33 2.09 -8.12
C LEU A 150 -1.25 2.27 -6.92
N VAL A 151 -2.15 3.24 -7.02
CA VAL A 151 -3.14 3.54 -5.98
C VAL A 151 -4.49 2.95 -6.37
N SER A 152 -4.98 2.01 -5.57
CA SER A 152 -6.28 1.39 -5.75
C SER A 152 -7.39 2.20 -5.09
N ARG A 153 -8.53 2.31 -5.79
CA ARG A 153 -9.76 2.83 -5.18
C ARG A 153 -10.36 1.88 -4.16
N GLY A 154 -9.93 0.61 -4.17
CA GLY A 154 -10.40 -0.42 -3.27
C GLY A 154 -11.88 -0.79 -3.48
N ILE A 155 -12.34 -1.77 -2.69
CA ILE A 155 -13.72 -2.28 -2.72
C ILE A 155 -14.56 -1.79 -1.54
N GLY A 156 -13.92 -1.33 -0.46
CA GLY A 156 -14.57 -0.82 0.76
C GLY A 156 -14.96 0.64 0.68
N ASN A 157 -15.75 1.09 1.65
CA ASN A 157 -16.05 2.51 1.87
C ASN A 157 -15.16 3.06 2.99
N SER A 158 -15.02 4.39 3.01
CA SER A 158 -14.44 5.15 4.12
C SER A 158 -15.52 5.52 5.14
N ILE A 159 -15.22 6.45 6.05
CA ILE A 159 -16.17 7.03 7.02
C ILE A 159 -17.44 7.51 6.32
N PHE A 160 -17.33 8.06 5.13
CA PHE A 160 -18.44 8.39 4.25
C PHE A 160 -18.89 7.12 3.50
N PRO A 161 -20.14 6.65 3.69
CA PRO A 161 -20.58 5.38 3.12
C PRO A 161 -20.94 5.44 1.62
N PHE A 162 -20.80 6.60 0.99
CA PHE A 162 -21.18 6.81 -0.41
C PHE A 162 -19.99 7.10 -1.30
N ARG A 163 -20.02 6.52 -2.50
CA ARG A 163 -19.10 6.82 -3.60
C ARG A 163 -19.90 7.43 -4.75
N VAL A 164 -19.45 8.55 -5.30
CA VAL A 164 -20.07 9.19 -6.46
C VAL A 164 -19.08 9.21 -7.61
N ASN A 165 -19.48 8.67 -8.77
CA ASN A 165 -18.62 8.46 -9.95
C ASN A 165 -17.32 7.70 -9.64
N ASN A 166 -17.32 6.89 -8.60
CA ASN A 166 -16.14 6.25 -8.04
C ASN A 166 -16.45 4.77 -7.71
N ARG A 167 -16.50 3.95 -8.75
CA ARG A 167 -16.81 2.53 -8.59
C ARG A 167 -15.69 1.81 -7.85
N PRO A 168 -16.03 0.83 -6.99
CA PRO A 168 -15.03 -0.11 -6.44
C PRO A 168 -14.25 -0.78 -7.57
N GLU A 169 -12.98 -1.11 -7.30
CA GLU A 169 -12.14 -1.79 -8.28
C GLU A 169 -11.27 -2.87 -7.65
N ILE A 170 -10.94 -3.84 -8.47
CA ILE A 170 -9.86 -4.81 -8.25
C ILE A 170 -8.90 -4.60 -9.40
N ILE A 171 -7.61 -4.46 -9.10
CA ILE A 171 -6.57 -4.20 -10.09
C ILE A 171 -5.83 -5.50 -10.37
N LEU A 172 -5.73 -5.85 -11.65
CA LEU A 172 -4.84 -6.91 -12.13
C LEU A 172 -3.53 -6.26 -12.60
N ILE A 173 -2.43 -6.77 -12.08
CA ILE A 173 -1.07 -6.33 -12.45
C ILE A 173 -0.36 -7.53 -13.05
N GLU A 174 0.21 -7.32 -14.22
CA GLU A 174 1.08 -8.28 -14.88
C GLU A 174 2.51 -7.74 -14.87
N LEU A 175 3.41 -8.48 -14.23
CA LEU A 175 4.84 -8.19 -14.25
C LEU A 175 5.49 -9.06 -15.32
N GLN A 176 6.30 -8.45 -16.16
CA GLN A 176 7.02 -9.15 -17.24
C GLN A 176 8.51 -8.88 -17.08
N THR A 177 9.32 -9.87 -17.40
CA THR A 177 10.78 -9.70 -17.50
C THR A 177 11.13 -9.01 -18.82
N ASP A 178 12.12 -8.12 -18.81
CA ASP A 178 12.65 -7.53 -20.04
C ASP A 178 13.30 -8.63 -20.88
N GLY A 179 12.67 -9.02 -21.96
CA GLY A 179 13.22 -10.01 -22.91
C GLY A 179 12.37 -11.27 -23.14
N ALA A 180 11.12 -11.29 -22.69
CA ALA A 180 10.14 -12.30 -23.04
C ALA A 180 9.33 -11.92 -24.29
#